data_acfd947161074e4bf9c3aaacb504d7c8
#
_entry.id   acfd947161074e4bf9c3aaacb504d7c8
#
_cell.length_a   1.000
_cell.length_b   1.000
_cell.length_c   1.000
_cell.angle_alpha   90.00
_cell.angle_beta   90.00
_cell.angle_gamma   90.00
#
_symmetry.space_group_name_H-M   'P 1'
#
loop_
_entity.id
_entity.type
_entity.pdbx_description
1 polymer ?
#
loop_
_entity_poly.entity_id
_entity_poly.type
_entity_poly.pdbx_seq_one_letter_code
_entity_poly.pdbx_strand_id
1 'polypeptide(L)'
;MAIEIVRSSGASNGGVLIDNLHLSRSGSSVEEVQALPTELFPYLQICDAVAERPTEFGELLDEALNGRLCPGEGSLPIAELMQAIPDVPLSFEVRSQFLRDITDPVERAKYLLRFAQQTCGDL
;
A
#
# COMPACT_ATOMS: atom_id res chain seq x y z
N MET A 1 -4.90 14.64 -8.53
CA MET A 1 -6.05 14.12 -9.32
C MET A 1 -7.08 13.37 -8.46
N ALA A 2 -6.78 12.28 -7.70
CA ALA A 2 -7.79 11.60 -6.87
C ALA A 2 -8.45 12.53 -5.84
N ILE A 3 -7.67 13.35 -5.16
CA ILE A 3 -8.14 14.33 -4.17
C ILE A 3 -9.05 15.39 -4.78
N GLU A 4 -8.73 15.85 -5.99
CA GLU A 4 -9.58 16.81 -6.72
C GLU A 4 -10.93 16.20 -7.05
N ILE A 5 -10.98 14.92 -7.41
CA ILE A 5 -12.23 14.20 -7.67
C ILE A 5 -13.08 14.15 -6.40
N VAL A 6 -12.48 13.75 -5.26
CA VAL A 6 -13.18 13.70 -3.97
C VAL A 6 -13.72 15.07 -3.59
N ARG A 7 -12.88 16.12 -3.65
CA ARG A 7 -13.30 17.49 -3.33
C ARG A 7 -14.40 18.01 -4.26
N SER A 8 -14.29 17.71 -5.56
CA SER A 8 -15.27 18.16 -6.57
C SER A 8 -16.60 17.44 -6.46
N SER A 9 -16.64 16.24 -5.86
CA SER A 9 -17.88 15.49 -5.65
C SER A 9 -18.85 16.18 -4.70
N GLY A 10 -18.35 17.02 -3.78
CA GLY A 10 -19.13 17.63 -2.72
C GLY A 10 -19.64 16.64 -1.67
N ALA A 11 -19.25 15.37 -1.74
CA ALA A 11 -19.67 14.36 -0.79
C ALA A 11 -18.92 14.49 0.54
N SER A 12 -19.66 14.48 1.65
CA SER A 12 -19.08 14.59 3.00
C SER A 12 -18.39 13.32 3.49
N ASN A 13 -18.63 12.19 2.82
CA ASN A 13 -18.06 10.87 3.13
C ASN A 13 -17.06 10.37 2.08
N GLY A 14 -16.60 11.23 1.19
CA GLY A 14 -15.58 10.90 0.20
C GLY A 14 -14.20 10.80 0.83
N GLY A 15 -13.44 9.78 0.47
CA GLY A 15 -12.06 9.60 0.90
C GLY A 15 -11.18 9.07 -0.23
N VAL A 16 -9.88 9.06 0.00
CA VAL A 16 -8.87 8.52 -0.91
C VAL A 16 -8.18 7.35 -0.23
N LEU A 17 -8.22 6.19 -0.85
CA LEU A 17 -7.38 5.06 -0.46
C LEU A 17 -5.97 5.29 -0.99
N ILE A 18 -4.98 5.18 -0.12
CA ILE A 18 -3.57 5.10 -0.51
C ILE A 18 -3.14 3.63 -0.50
N ASP A 19 -2.80 3.12 -1.68
CA ASP A 19 -2.01 1.90 -1.86
C ASP A 19 -0.55 2.33 -2.05
N ASN A 20 0.35 1.87 -1.19
CA ASN A 20 1.73 2.34 -1.17
C ASN A 20 2.52 1.98 -2.44
N LEU A 21 2.22 0.86 -3.11
CA LEU A 21 2.81 0.53 -4.40
C LEU A 21 2.38 1.55 -5.46
N HIS A 22 1.07 1.79 -5.58
CA HIS A 22 0.56 2.72 -6.59
C HIS A 22 1.00 4.16 -6.32
N LEU A 23 1.11 4.57 -5.05
CA LEU A 23 1.70 5.86 -4.68
C LEU A 23 3.12 5.98 -5.25
N SER A 24 3.99 5.02 -4.90
CA SER A 24 5.38 5.00 -5.36
C SER A 24 5.49 4.95 -6.89
N ARG A 25 4.70 4.10 -7.55
CA ARG A 25 4.77 3.90 -9.00
C ARG A 25 4.12 5.04 -9.80
N SER A 26 3.26 5.86 -9.19
CA SER A 26 2.73 7.08 -9.81
C SER A 26 3.73 8.24 -9.85
N GLY A 27 4.82 8.14 -9.10
CA GLY A 27 5.79 9.22 -8.93
C GLY A 27 5.39 10.24 -7.87
N SER A 28 4.32 9.96 -7.10
CA SER A 28 3.95 10.75 -5.93
C SER A 28 4.82 10.36 -4.72
N SER A 29 4.97 11.28 -3.78
CA SER A 29 5.79 11.08 -2.59
C SER A 29 4.98 11.04 -1.29
N VAL A 30 5.60 10.53 -0.23
CA VAL A 30 5.00 10.55 1.11
C VAL A 30 4.82 11.97 1.62
N GLU A 31 5.74 12.89 1.28
CA GLU A 31 5.66 14.31 1.66
C GLU A 31 4.43 14.98 1.04
N GLU A 32 4.07 14.63 -0.20
CA GLU A 32 2.84 15.12 -0.83
C GLU A 32 1.59 14.66 -0.09
N VAL A 33 1.61 13.41 0.41
CA VAL A 33 0.52 12.86 1.23
C VAL A 33 0.46 13.55 2.59
N GLN A 34 1.61 13.75 3.25
CA GLN A 34 1.73 14.41 4.54
C GLN A 34 1.23 15.87 4.54
N ALA A 35 1.26 16.53 3.38
CA ALA A 35 0.76 17.89 3.22
C ALA A 35 -0.79 17.98 3.16
N LEU A 36 -1.49 16.84 3.27
CA LEU A 36 -2.94 16.77 3.15
C LEU A 36 -3.61 16.44 4.48
N PRO A 37 -4.88 16.83 4.68
CA PRO A 37 -5.63 16.44 5.86
C PRO A 37 -5.77 14.92 5.98
N THR A 38 -5.45 14.37 7.16
CA THR A 38 -5.47 12.91 7.40
C THR A 38 -6.88 12.31 7.29
N GLU A 39 -7.91 13.11 7.52
CA GLU A 39 -9.32 12.71 7.38
C GLU A 39 -9.71 12.30 5.97
N LEU A 40 -8.89 12.65 4.96
CA LEU A 40 -9.07 12.20 3.58
C LEU A 40 -8.74 10.72 3.38
N PHE A 41 -8.00 10.13 4.31
CA PHE A 41 -7.43 8.79 4.17
C PHE A 41 -8.08 7.81 5.17
N PRO A 42 -9.16 7.10 4.78
CA PRO A 42 -9.89 6.24 5.72
C PRO A 42 -9.12 4.96 6.11
N TYR A 43 -8.17 4.52 5.30
CA TYR A 43 -7.26 3.41 5.57
C TYR A 43 -6.11 3.38 4.56
N LEU A 44 -5.07 2.60 4.86
CA LEU A 44 -3.94 2.36 3.95
C LEU A 44 -3.97 0.94 3.42
N GLN A 45 -3.54 0.78 2.18
CA GLN A 45 -3.23 -0.52 1.59
C GLN A 45 -1.70 -0.67 1.52
N ILE A 46 -1.20 -1.73 2.16
CA ILE A 46 0.24 -1.95 2.37
C ILE A 46 0.69 -3.23 1.68
N CYS A 47 1.76 -3.13 0.96
CA CYS A 47 2.63 -4.20 0.48
C CYS A 47 4.07 -3.69 0.45
N ASP A 48 4.98 -4.46 -0.13
CA ASP A 48 6.31 -3.98 -0.45
C ASP A 48 6.67 -4.27 -1.92
N ALA A 49 7.75 -3.69 -2.40
CA ALA A 49 8.26 -3.88 -3.75
C ALA A 49 9.75 -3.53 -3.82
N VAL A 50 10.41 -3.96 -4.89
CA VAL A 50 11.81 -3.59 -5.15
C VAL A 50 11.94 -2.08 -5.36
N ALA A 51 13.14 -1.55 -5.08
CA ALA A 51 13.40 -0.11 -5.21
C ALA A 51 13.23 0.38 -6.67
N GLU A 52 13.66 -0.44 -7.62
CA GLU A 52 13.64 -0.09 -9.02
C GLU A 52 12.21 -0.08 -9.57
N ARG A 53 11.81 1.07 -10.11
CA ARG A 53 10.49 1.22 -10.72
C ARG A 53 10.52 0.68 -12.14
N PRO A 54 9.61 -0.25 -12.50
CA PRO A 54 9.43 -0.65 -13.89
C PRO A 54 9.08 0.55 -14.78
N THR A 55 9.58 0.56 -16.02
CA THR A 55 9.34 1.64 -16.98
C THR A 55 8.22 1.32 -17.96
N GLU A 56 8.09 0.04 -18.30
CA GLU A 56 7.09 -0.42 -19.25
C GLU A 56 5.74 -0.70 -18.55
N PHE A 57 4.65 -0.34 -19.19
CA PHE A 57 3.31 -0.53 -18.63
C PHE A 57 3.00 -2.00 -18.29
N GLY A 58 3.46 -2.93 -19.14
CA GLY A 58 3.28 -4.36 -18.91
C GLY A 58 3.99 -4.85 -17.64
N GLU A 59 5.18 -4.34 -17.36
CA GLU A 59 5.96 -4.66 -16.17
C GLU A 59 5.33 -4.06 -14.91
N LEU A 60 4.86 -2.81 -14.98
CA LEU A 60 4.12 -2.16 -13.89
C LEU A 60 2.85 -2.94 -13.53
N LEU A 61 2.13 -3.42 -14.55
CA LEU A 61 0.94 -4.23 -14.36
C LEU A 61 1.27 -5.59 -13.74
N ASP A 62 2.32 -6.25 -14.21
CA ASP A 62 2.76 -7.54 -13.67
C ASP A 62 3.25 -7.41 -12.22
N GLU A 63 4.02 -6.38 -11.90
CA GLU A 63 4.40 -6.08 -10.52
C GLU A 63 3.16 -5.92 -9.62
N ALA A 64 2.17 -5.15 -10.04
CA ALA A 64 0.97 -4.93 -9.27
C ALA A 64 0.12 -6.20 -9.07
N LEU A 65 0.07 -7.08 -10.06
CA LEU A 65 -0.76 -8.27 -10.06
C LEU A 65 -0.07 -9.53 -9.52
N ASN A 66 1.27 -9.61 -9.61
CA ASN A 66 2.02 -10.84 -9.36
C ASN A 66 3.29 -10.64 -8.53
N GLY A 67 3.86 -9.43 -8.53
CA GLY A 67 5.19 -9.12 -8.04
C GLY A 67 5.26 -8.40 -6.70
N ARG A 68 4.13 -8.21 -6.00
CA ARG A 68 4.15 -7.56 -4.69
C ARG A 68 4.88 -8.42 -3.67
N LEU A 69 5.65 -7.79 -2.80
CA LEU A 69 6.38 -8.40 -1.70
C LEU A 69 5.62 -8.22 -0.37
N CYS A 70 5.93 -9.07 0.61
CA CYS A 70 5.45 -8.85 1.97
C CYS A 70 6.12 -7.61 2.58
N PRO A 71 5.44 -6.90 3.48
CA PRO A 71 6.02 -5.75 4.18
C PRO A 71 7.38 -6.07 4.79
N GLY A 72 8.40 -5.26 4.49
CA GLY A 72 9.77 -5.45 4.95
C GLY A 72 10.66 -6.33 4.05
N GLU A 73 10.12 -6.89 2.96
CA GLU A 73 10.91 -7.64 1.98
C GLU A 73 11.44 -6.76 0.84
N GLY A 74 11.01 -5.52 0.75
CA GLY A 74 11.37 -4.59 -0.32
C GLY A 74 11.95 -3.28 0.20
N SER A 75 11.60 -2.19 -0.48
CA SER A 75 12.20 -0.86 -0.26
C SER A 75 11.18 0.28 -0.28
N LEU A 76 9.88 -0.01 -0.21
CA LEU A 76 8.88 1.05 -0.15
C LEU A 76 8.91 1.74 1.22
N PRO A 77 8.64 3.05 1.29
CA PRO A 77 8.72 3.84 2.53
C PRO A 77 7.48 3.60 3.41
N ILE A 78 7.30 2.37 3.91
CA ILE A 78 6.13 1.96 4.69
C ILE A 78 6.04 2.73 6.01
N ALA A 79 7.17 2.82 6.73
CA ALA A 79 7.19 3.49 8.04
C ALA A 79 6.89 4.98 7.92
N GLU A 80 7.45 5.65 6.91
CA GLU A 80 7.22 7.07 6.63
C GLU A 80 5.76 7.32 6.25
N LEU A 81 5.17 6.43 5.45
CA LEU A 81 3.76 6.55 5.06
C LEU A 81 2.82 6.38 6.27
N MET A 82 3.10 5.41 7.14
CA MET A 82 2.32 5.20 8.37
C MET A 82 2.45 6.40 9.33
N GLN A 83 3.62 7.04 9.38
CA GLN A 83 3.80 8.28 10.16
C GLN A 83 3.04 9.46 9.55
N ALA A 84 2.95 9.52 8.22
CA ALA A 84 2.20 10.57 7.52
C ALA A 84 0.68 10.45 7.73
N ILE A 85 0.17 9.22 7.88
CA ILE A 85 -1.26 8.91 8.09
C ILE A 85 -1.37 7.98 9.30
N PRO A 86 -1.27 8.52 10.53
CA PRO A 86 -1.33 7.72 11.75
C PRO A 86 -2.76 7.25 12.06
N ASP A 87 -2.85 6.21 12.87
CA ASP A 87 -4.10 5.75 13.52
C ASP A 87 -5.22 5.32 12.56
N VAL A 88 -4.87 4.89 11.34
CA VAL A 88 -5.84 4.34 10.38
C VAL A 88 -5.69 2.82 10.26
N PRO A 89 -6.77 2.11 9.91
CA PRO A 89 -6.69 0.68 9.62
C PRO A 89 -5.71 0.38 8.49
N LEU A 90 -4.96 -0.72 8.61
CA LEU A 90 -4.07 -1.21 7.57
C LEU A 90 -4.69 -2.42 6.88
N SER A 91 -4.70 -2.40 5.56
CA SER A 91 -5.08 -3.52 4.71
C SER A 91 -3.83 -4.03 4.00
N PHE A 92 -3.57 -5.34 4.06
CA PHE A 92 -2.40 -5.91 3.39
C PHE A 92 -2.81 -6.56 2.08
N GLU A 93 -2.45 -5.93 0.97
CA GLU A 93 -2.68 -6.45 -0.37
C GLU A 93 -1.37 -6.92 -1.00
N VAL A 94 -0.98 -8.16 -0.70
CA VAL A 94 0.24 -8.78 -1.23
C VAL A 94 -0.11 -9.82 -2.28
N ARG A 95 -0.17 -9.37 -3.53
CA ARG A 95 -0.39 -10.24 -4.70
C ARG A 95 0.96 -10.75 -5.19
N SER A 96 1.35 -11.93 -4.72
CA SER A 96 2.58 -12.59 -5.14
C SER A 96 2.32 -14.04 -5.51
N GLN A 97 3.15 -14.59 -6.42
CA GLN A 97 3.07 -16.00 -6.79
C GLN A 97 3.36 -16.88 -5.58
N PHE A 98 4.35 -16.52 -4.77
CA PHE A 98 4.71 -17.26 -3.57
C PHE A 98 3.52 -17.43 -2.61
N LEU A 99 2.77 -16.35 -2.32
CA LEU A 99 1.61 -16.43 -1.44
C LEU A 99 0.46 -17.25 -2.07
N ARG A 100 0.31 -17.22 -3.38
CA ARG A 100 -0.68 -18.06 -4.07
C ARG A 100 -0.37 -19.54 -3.98
N ASP A 101 0.91 -19.92 -3.93
CA ASP A 101 1.35 -21.30 -3.82
C ASP A 101 1.09 -21.89 -2.40
N ILE A 102 0.87 -21.05 -1.41
CA ILE A 102 0.34 -21.45 -0.10
C ILE A 102 -1.17 -21.70 -0.25
N THR A 103 -1.56 -22.96 -0.46
CA THR A 103 -2.94 -23.33 -0.79
C THR A 103 -3.91 -23.17 0.38
N ASP A 104 -3.44 -23.39 1.63
CA ASP A 104 -4.25 -23.15 2.83
C ASP A 104 -4.38 -21.64 3.11
N PRO A 105 -5.59 -21.05 3.07
CA PRO A 105 -5.79 -19.62 3.28
C PRO A 105 -5.43 -19.17 4.71
N VAL A 106 -5.55 -20.04 5.71
CA VAL A 106 -5.19 -19.72 7.10
C VAL A 106 -3.67 -19.62 7.24
N GLU A 107 -2.93 -20.57 6.67
CA GLU A 107 -1.47 -20.53 6.68
C GLU A 107 -0.93 -19.34 5.86
N ARG A 108 -1.56 -19.03 4.76
CA ARG A 108 -1.24 -17.82 3.97
C ARG A 108 -1.44 -16.54 4.79
N ALA A 109 -2.56 -16.41 5.49
CA ALA A 109 -2.85 -15.27 6.35
C ALA A 109 -1.86 -15.16 7.52
N LYS A 110 -1.53 -16.28 8.18
CA LYS A 110 -0.52 -16.32 9.25
C LYS A 110 0.87 -15.93 8.73
N TYR A 111 1.23 -16.36 7.54
CA TYR A 111 2.50 -16.00 6.92
C TYR A 111 2.58 -14.48 6.73
N LEU A 112 1.59 -13.89 6.08
CA LEU A 112 1.54 -12.45 5.85
C LEU A 112 1.50 -11.64 7.15
N LEU A 113 0.73 -12.10 8.14
CA LEU A 113 0.59 -11.42 9.43
C LEU A 113 1.95 -11.28 10.15
N ARG A 114 2.84 -12.29 10.07
CA ARG A 114 4.17 -12.19 10.67
C ARG A 114 4.99 -11.04 10.09
N PHE A 115 4.99 -10.87 8.76
CA PHE A 115 5.67 -9.75 8.11
C PHE A 115 5.02 -8.41 8.46
N ALA A 116 3.70 -8.37 8.48
CA ALA A 116 2.95 -7.19 8.86
C ALA A 116 3.33 -6.72 10.28
N GLN A 117 3.34 -7.63 11.26
CA GLN A 117 3.71 -7.33 12.65
C GLN A 117 5.18 -6.91 12.79
N GLN A 118 6.10 -7.55 12.07
CA GLN A 118 7.52 -7.19 12.11
C GLN A 118 7.80 -5.79 11.55
N THR A 119 7.06 -5.38 10.52
CA THR A 119 7.29 -4.11 9.81
C THR A 119 6.44 -2.98 10.39
N CYS A 120 5.20 -3.25 10.75
CA CYS A 120 4.24 -2.23 11.17
C CYS A 120 4.03 -2.17 12.70
N GLY A 121 4.65 -3.08 13.46
CA GLY A 121 4.47 -3.17 14.90
C GLY A 121 3.24 -3.98 15.31
N ASP A 122 2.85 -3.85 16.58
CA ASP A 122 1.65 -4.50 17.10
C ASP A 122 0.40 -3.90 16.43
N LEU A 123 -0.27 -4.73 15.66
CA LEU A 123 -1.46 -4.42 14.88
C LEU A 123 -2.74 -4.66 15.67
#